data_5ada8982c46f524b16e499ba9d522428
#
_entry.id   5ada8982c46f524b16e499ba9d522428
#
_cell.length_a   1.000
_cell.length_b   1.000
_cell.length_c   1.000
_cell.angle_alpha   90.00
_cell.angle_beta   90.00
_cell.angle_gamma   90.00
#
_symmetry.space_group_name_H-M   'P 1'
#
loop_
_entity.id
_entity.type
_entity.pdbx_description
1 polymer ?
#
loop_
_entity_poly.entity_id
_entity_poly.type
_entity_poly.pdbx_seq_one_letter_code
_entity_poly.pdbx_strand_id
1 'polypeptide(L)'
;MAESSSSNEVTFRLSRSRRSVPRSRAVLHAVLGCWGVNQEVLDSAELVLSELVTNALRVRVPSGRQVGVRIARSLEDGLLRLEVSDAGSGRPEVRAPGDEEAGGRGLLLVEALAHRWGVQERAGGIGKTVWAELKAPDIVAGPVGKEIAAAMVRPGQQVRVWGEWRAVVSVCSEQCDVDDLAVVLGLDEGPALRVRASDPLAVRQCEDV
;
A
#
# COMPACT_ATOMS: atom_id res chain seq x y z
N MET A 1 12.38 -19.14 16.54
CA MET A 1 12.60 -18.48 15.22
C MET A 1 11.25 -18.07 14.72
N ALA A 2 10.87 -16.81 14.90
CA ALA A 2 9.64 -16.26 14.37
C ALA A 2 10.01 -15.67 12.99
N GLU A 3 9.62 -16.37 11.94
CA GLU A 3 9.60 -15.80 10.58
C GLU A 3 8.62 -14.62 10.61
N SER A 4 9.16 -13.42 10.49
CA SER A 4 8.37 -12.21 10.24
C SER A 4 7.82 -12.35 8.81
N SER A 5 6.74 -13.09 8.66
CA SER A 5 6.01 -13.22 7.41
C SER A 5 5.43 -11.84 7.10
N SER A 6 6.13 -11.05 6.29
CA SER A 6 5.54 -9.82 5.77
C SER A 6 4.35 -10.24 4.91
N SER A 7 3.16 -10.06 5.42
CA SER A 7 1.93 -10.46 4.75
C SER A 7 1.82 -9.74 3.41
N ASN A 8 1.76 -10.50 2.31
CA ASN A 8 1.58 -9.97 0.97
C ASN A 8 0.13 -9.55 0.70
N GLU A 9 -0.72 -9.63 1.72
CA GLU A 9 -2.11 -9.22 1.61
C GLU A 9 -2.68 -8.73 2.94
N VAL A 10 -3.65 -7.82 2.83
CA VAL A 10 -4.45 -7.32 3.94
C VAL A 10 -5.91 -7.39 3.54
N THR A 11 -6.75 -7.97 4.40
CA THR A 11 -8.20 -8.08 4.19
C THR A 11 -8.93 -7.44 5.37
N PHE A 12 -9.94 -6.63 5.08
CA PHE A 12 -10.79 -6.01 6.10
C PHE A 12 -12.23 -5.81 5.61
N ARG A 13 -13.11 -5.46 6.53
CA ARG A 13 -14.53 -5.21 6.23
C ARG A 13 -14.94 -3.80 6.61
N LEU A 14 -15.80 -3.22 5.79
CA LEU A 14 -16.34 -1.88 5.96
C LEU A 14 -17.85 -1.97 6.20
N SER A 15 -18.35 -1.17 7.13
CA SER A 15 -19.79 -0.93 7.26
C SER A 15 -20.29 -0.13 6.06
N ARG A 16 -21.59 -0.21 5.76
CA ARG A 16 -22.18 0.57 4.66
C ARG A 16 -22.50 1.99 5.12
N SER A 17 -21.49 2.83 5.21
CA SER A 17 -21.60 4.23 5.64
C SER A 17 -20.72 5.16 4.81
N ARG A 18 -21.02 6.46 4.83
CA ARG A 18 -20.19 7.48 4.14
C ARG A 18 -18.76 7.55 4.69
N ARG A 19 -18.54 7.11 5.94
CA ARG A 19 -17.20 7.09 6.56
C ARG A 19 -16.32 5.94 6.05
N SER A 20 -16.87 5.01 5.29
CA SER A 20 -16.13 3.83 4.82
C SER A 20 -15.12 4.16 3.74
N VAL A 21 -15.39 5.14 2.87
CA VAL A 21 -14.41 5.58 1.85
C VAL A 21 -13.19 6.23 2.49
N PRO A 22 -13.28 7.23 3.38
CA PRO A 22 -12.11 7.75 4.08
C PRO A 22 -11.35 6.69 4.89
N ARG A 23 -12.09 5.73 5.49
CA ARG A 23 -11.47 4.65 6.25
C ARG A 23 -10.68 3.69 5.36
N SER A 24 -11.20 3.35 4.18
CA SER A 24 -10.47 2.49 3.24
C SER A 24 -9.18 3.15 2.75
N ARG A 25 -9.20 4.48 2.51
CA ARG A 25 -8.00 5.25 2.16
C ARG A 25 -6.95 5.21 3.27
N ALA A 26 -7.36 5.45 4.52
CA ALA A 26 -6.43 5.41 5.65
C ALA A 26 -5.75 4.04 5.81
N VAL A 27 -6.50 2.93 5.63
CA VAL A 27 -5.92 1.58 5.64
C VAL A 27 -4.99 1.38 4.45
N LEU A 28 -5.37 1.83 3.25
CA LEU A 28 -4.53 1.74 2.05
C LEU A 28 -3.18 2.44 2.27
N HIS A 29 -3.21 3.69 2.74
CA HIS A 29 -1.99 4.45 3.02
C HIS A 29 -1.07 3.75 4.02
N ALA A 30 -1.63 3.21 5.11
CA ALA A 30 -0.86 2.46 6.09
C ALA A 30 -0.21 1.21 5.47
N VAL A 31 -0.97 0.44 4.68
CA VAL A 31 -0.49 -0.80 4.04
C VAL A 31 0.58 -0.50 3.00
N LEU A 32 0.31 0.44 2.08
CA LEU A 32 1.25 0.76 1.01
C LEU A 32 2.50 1.47 1.54
N GLY A 33 2.37 2.28 2.60
CA GLY A 33 3.51 2.84 3.33
C GLY A 33 4.42 1.77 3.91
N CYS A 34 3.85 0.73 4.56
CA CYS A 34 4.61 -0.43 5.04
C CYS A 34 5.26 -1.24 3.91
N TRP A 35 4.63 -1.29 2.74
CA TRP A 35 5.18 -1.98 1.57
C TRP A 35 6.17 -1.13 0.77
N GLY A 36 6.28 0.17 1.09
CA GLY A 36 7.20 1.12 0.47
C GLY A 36 6.88 1.43 -0.98
N VAL A 37 5.60 1.48 -1.30
CA VAL A 37 5.10 1.87 -2.61
C VAL A 37 5.35 3.36 -2.82
N ASN A 38 5.76 3.76 -4.03
CA ASN A 38 5.97 5.16 -4.35
C ASN A 38 4.67 5.98 -4.34
N GLN A 39 4.79 7.30 -4.29
CA GLN A 39 3.64 8.22 -4.16
C GLN A 39 2.72 8.18 -5.38
N GLU A 40 3.24 8.04 -6.58
CA GLU A 40 2.44 8.00 -7.82
C GLU A 40 1.49 6.78 -7.84
N VAL A 41 2.00 5.62 -7.45
CA VAL A 41 1.20 4.39 -7.32
C VAL A 41 0.21 4.52 -6.17
N LEU A 42 0.61 5.13 -5.05
CA LEU A 42 -0.27 5.36 -3.90
C LEU A 42 -1.45 6.25 -4.30
N ASP A 43 -1.21 7.36 -5.00
CA ASP A 43 -2.26 8.28 -5.45
C ASP A 43 -3.23 7.59 -6.41
N SER A 44 -2.71 6.83 -7.36
CA SER A 44 -3.52 6.04 -8.31
C SER A 44 -4.34 4.98 -7.59
N ALA A 45 -3.75 4.26 -6.64
CA ALA A 45 -4.41 3.24 -5.84
C ALA A 45 -5.51 3.82 -4.94
N GLU A 46 -5.29 5.01 -4.38
CA GLU A 46 -6.30 5.71 -3.56
C GLU A 46 -7.53 6.07 -4.39
N LEU A 47 -7.33 6.62 -5.59
CA LEU A 47 -8.43 6.95 -6.50
C LEU A 47 -9.21 5.69 -6.90
N VAL A 48 -8.50 4.65 -7.35
CA VAL A 48 -9.13 3.38 -7.74
C VAL A 48 -9.89 2.76 -6.58
N LEU A 49 -9.30 2.62 -5.40
CA LEU A 49 -9.97 2.03 -4.25
C LEU A 49 -11.19 2.84 -3.82
N SER A 50 -11.08 4.18 -3.85
CA SER A 50 -12.20 5.06 -3.50
C SER A 50 -13.40 4.86 -4.41
N GLU A 51 -13.17 4.69 -5.72
CA GLU A 51 -14.24 4.43 -6.69
C GLU A 51 -14.83 3.03 -6.52
N LEU A 52 -14.01 2.00 -6.34
CA LEU A 52 -14.50 0.64 -6.10
C LEU A 52 -15.37 0.55 -4.84
N VAL A 53 -14.92 1.16 -3.73
CA VAL A 53 -15.68 1.20 -2.46
C VAL A 53 -16.96 2.03 -2.63
N THR A 54 -16.91 3.18 -3.29
CA THR A 54 -18.09 4.02 -3.54
C THR A 54 -19.13 3.26 -4.36
N ASN A 55 -18.72 2.55 -5.40
CA ASN A 55 -19.60 1.74 -6.22
C ASN A 55 -20.23 0.60 -5.41
N ALA A 56 -19.46 -0.11 -4.59
CA ALA A 56 -19.98 -1.15 -3.71
C ALA A 56 -21.00 -0.60 -2.69
N LEU A 57 -20.80 0.62 -2.15
CA LEU A 57 -21.73 1.24 -1.21
C LEU A 57 -23.04 1.68 -1.85
N ARG A 58 -23.06 2.01 -3.15
CA ARG A 58 -24.27 2.40 -3.90
C ARG A 58 -25.18 1.21 -4.21
N VAL A 59 -24.65 -0.01 -4.23
CA VAL A 59 -25.45 -1.21 -4.50
C VAL A 59 -26.50 -1.43 -3.39
N ARG A 60 -27.75 -1.65 -3.78
CA ARG A 60 -28.83 -1.97 -2.83
C ARG A 60 -28.69 -3.42 -2.36
N VAL A 61 -28.54 -3.62 -1.06
CA VAL A 61 -28.42 -4.94 -0.42
C VAL A 61 -29.20 -4.95 0.89
N PRO A 62 -29.57 -6.12 1.42
CA PRO A 62 -30.19 -6.22 2.74
C PRO A 62 -29.35 -5.56 3.83
N SER A 63 -30.01 -5.08 4.90
CA SER A 63 -29.34 -4.50 6.06
C SER A 63 -28.35 -5.46 6.71
N GLY A 64 -27.29 -4.94 7.32
CA GLY A 64 -26.25 -5.74 7.99
C GLY A 64 -25.17 -6.32 7.06
N ARG A 65 -25.30 -6.19 5.74
CA ARG A 65 -24.25 -6.60 4.80
C ARG A 65 -23.09 -5.62 4.79
N GLN A 66 -21.87 -6.14 4.83
CA GLN A 66 -20.63 -5.37 4.80
C GLN A 66 -19.99 -5.43 3.41
N VAL A 67 -19.14 -4.46 3.14
CA VAL A 67 -18.24 -4.44 1.96
C VAL A 67 -16.90 -5.04 2.40
N GLY A 68 -16.44 -6.07 1.69
CA GLY A 68 -15.11 -6.65 1.87
C GLY A 68 -14.09 -5.91 1.03
N VAL A 69 -12.91 -5.66 1.58
CA VAL A 69 -11.77 -5.07 0.86
C VAL A 69 -10.57 -5.98 1.05
N ARG A 70 -9.85 -6.24 -0.04
CA ARG A 70 -8.56 -6.93 -0.02
C ARG A 70 -7.55 -6.10 -0.80
N ILE A 71 -6.39 -5.90 -0.21
CA ILE A 71 -5.23 -5.26 -0.80
C ILE A 71 -4.14 -6.31 -0.83
N ALA A 72 -3.62 -6.64 -2.01
CA ALA A 72 -2.60 -7.67 -2.16
C ALA A 72 -1.49 -7.18 -3.10
N ARG A 73 -0.27 -7.68 -2.88
CA ARG A 73 0.86 -7.44 -3.77
C ARG A 73 1.40 -8.75 -4.32
N SER A 74 1.78 -8.74 -5.60
CA SER A 74 2.58 -9.78 -6.22
C SER A 74 4.01 -9.29 -6.36
N LEU A 75 4.93 -9.95 -5.67
CA LEU A 75 6.36 -9.62 -5.72
C LEU A 75 7.01 -10.11 -7.03
N GLU A 76 6.42 -11.12 -7.68
CA GLU A 76 6.93 -11.66 -8.94
C GLU A 76 6.60 -10.75 -10.11
N ASP A 77 5.37 -10.22 -10.13
CA ASP A 77 4.86 -9.44 -11.26
C ASP A 77 4.97 -7.92 -11.06
N GLY A 78 5.33 -7.46 -9.85
CA GLY A 78 5.31 -6.04 -9.51
C GLY A 78 3.91 -5.44 -9.61
N LEU A 79 2.88 -6.19 -9.18
CA LEU A 79 1.49 -5.78 -9.26
C LEU A 79 0.90 -5.54 -7.87
N LEU A 80 0.18 -4.44 -7.74
CA LEU A 80 -0.71 -4.15 -6.63
C LEU A 80 -2.14 -4.48 -7.04
N ARG A 81 -2.80 -5.38 -6.32
CA ARG A 81 -4.19 -5.78 -6.56
C ARG A 81 -5.11 -5.28 -5.46
N LEU A 82 -6.14 -4.56 -5.88
CA LEU A 82 -7.21 -4.04 -5.03
C LEU A 82 -8.50 -4.78 -5.37
N GLU A 83 -9.17 -5.33 -4.36
CA GLU A 83 -10.42 -6.04 -4.53
C GLU A 83 -11.48 -5.49 -3.58
N VAL A 84 -12.67 -5.26 -4.10
CA VAL A 84 -13.83 -4.84 -3.32
C VAL A 84 -15.00 -5.78 -3.59
N SER A 85 -15.49 -6.42 -2.52
CA SER A 85 -16.59 -7.39 -2.59
C SER A 85 -17.86 -6.82 -1.98
N ASP A 86 -18.95 -6.93 -2.70
CA ASP A 86 -20.30 -6.59 -2.22
C ASP A 86 -21.27 -7.77 -2.40
N ALA A 87 -22.47 -7.66 -1.79
CA ALA A 87 -23.50 -8.69 -1.84
C ALA A 87 -24.61 -8.38 -2.86
N GLY A 88 -24.39 -7.44 -3.78
CA GLY A 88 -25.38 -7.04 -4.78
C GLY A 88 -25.32 -7.89 -6.03
N SER A 89 -26.49 -8.10 -6.63
CA SER A 89 -26.61 -8.68 -7.97
C SER A 89 -26.45 -7.56 -9.02
N GLY A 90 -25.77 -7.85 -10.11
CA GLY A 90 -25.56 -6.91 -11.23
C GLY A 90 -24.10 -6.61 -11.47
N ARG A 91 -23.75 -6.48 -12.74
CA ARG A 91 -22.39 -6.12 -13.17
C ARG A 91 -22.24 -4.61 -13.19
N PRO A 92 -21.14 -4.07 -12.69
CA PRO A 92 -20.82 -2.69 -12.93
C PRO A 92 -20.56 -2.50 -14.43
N GLU A 93 -21.25 -1.55 -15.06
CA GLU A 93 -21.08 -1.20 -16.45
C GLU A 93 -20.31 0.11 -16.56
N VAL A 94 -19.32 0.13 -17.46
CA VAL A 94 -18.71 1.40 -17.89
C VAL A 94 -19.75 2.13 -18.71
N ARG A 95 -20.33 3.20 -18.17
CA ARG A 95 -21.27 4.05 -18.91
C ARG A 95 -20.52 5.25 -19.44
N ALA A 96 -20.73 5.55 -20.72
CA ALA A 96 -20.31 6.81 -21.29
C ALA A 96 -20.99 7.97 -20.52
N PRO A 97 -20.30 9.07 -20.24
CA PRO A 97 -20.87 10.17 -19.50
C PRO A 97 -22.04 10.77 -20.29
N GLY A 98 -23.26 10.59 -19.80
CA GLY A 98 -24.39 11.41 -20.18
C GLY A 98 -24.27 12.75 -19.43
N ASP A 99 -24.66 13.85 -20.07
CA ASP A 99 -24.42 15.23 -19.63
C ASP A 99 -25.03 15.61 -18.25
N GLU A 100 -25.83 14.75 -17.62
CA GLU A 100 -26.55 15.08 -16.37
C GLU A 100 -26.29 14.18 -15.17
N GLU A 101 -25.48 13.10 -15.25
CA GLU A 101 -25.27 12.22 -14.11
C GLU A 101 -23.82 12.22 -13.62
N ALA A 102 -23.61 12.78 -12.41
CA ALA A 102 -22.34 12.72 -11.68
C ALA A 102 -21.88 11.29 -11.28
N GLY A 103 -22.54 10.23 -11.79
CA GLY A 103 -22.42 8.86 -11.33
C GLY A 103 -21.72 7.85 -12.24
N GLY A 104 -21.33 8.21 -13.46
CA GLY A 104 -20.80 7.25 -14.44
C GLY A 104 -19.27 7.22 -14.63
N ARG A 105 -18.54 8.14 -14.02
CA ARG A 105 -17.11 8.38 -14.31
C ARG A 105 -16.16 7.47 -13.53
N GLY A 106 -16.60 6.83 -12.48
CA GLY A 106 -15.71 6.06 -11.58
C GLY A 106 -15.04 4.87 -12.23
N LEU A 107 -15.75 4.09 -13.06
CA LEU A 107 -15.14 2.96 -13.77
C LEU A 107 -14.27 3.39 -14.95
N LEU A 108 -14.54 4.54 -15.57
CA LEU A 108 -13.62 5.13 -16.56
C LEU A 108 -12.29 5.53 -15.91
N LEU A 109 -12.33 6.05 -14.69
CA LEU A 109 -11.13 6.35 -13.92
C LEU A 109 -10.35 5.06 -13.58
N VAL A 110 -11.06 4.01 -13.16
CA VAL A 110 -10.43 2.70 -12.91
C VAL A 110 -9.78 2.16 -14.18
N GLU A 111 -10.46 2.25 -15.34
CA GLU A 111 -9.93 1.79 -16.62
C GLU A 111 -8.70 2.60 -17.07
N ALA A 112 -8.66 3.90 -16.77
CA ALA A 112 -7.54 4.76 -17.12
C ALA A 112 -6.30 4.55 -16.24
N LEU A 113 -6.47 4.21 -14.95
CA LEU A 113 -5.40 4.08 -13.99
C LEU A 113 -4.92 2.64 -13.77
N ALA A 114 -5.80 1.65 -13.95
CA ALA A 114 -5.46 0.25 -13.74
C ALA A 114 -4.72 -0.33 -14.96
N HIS A 115 -3.74 -1.18 -14.71
CA HIS A 115 -3.13 -2.01 -15.75
C HIS A 115 -4.17 -2.98 -16.34
N ARG A 116 -5.01 -3.55 -15.48
CA ARG A 116 -6.18 -4.36 -15.84
C ARG A 116 -7.18 -4.36 -14.69
N TRP A 117 -8.43 -4.53 -14.98
CA TRP A 117 -9.48 -4.66 -14.00
C TRP A 117 -10.56 -5.64 -14.46
N GLY A 118 -11.42 -6.06 -13.55
CA GLY A 118 -12.50 -6.98 -13.88
C GLY A 118 -13.49 -7.20 -12.75
N VAL A 119 -14.49 -8.03 -13.07
CA VAL A 119 -15.56 -8.42 -12.14
C VAL A 119 -15.63 -9.93 -12.07
N GLN A 120 -15.66 -10.46 -10.85
CA GLN A 120 -15.80 -11.87 -10.58
C GLN A 120 -17.03 -12.12 -9.71
N GLU A 121 -17.87 -13.07 -10.07
CA GLU A 121 -18.93 -13.54 -9.21
C GLU A 121 -18.35 -14.30 -8.01
N ARG A 122 -18.95 -14.10 -6.84
CA ARG A 122 -18.48 -14.79 -5.63
C ARG A 122 -18.93 -16.24 -5.62
N ALA A 123 -18.07 -17.13 -5.15
CA ALA A 123 -18.42 -18.51 -4.91
C ALA A 123 -19.65 -18.57 -3.97
N GLY A 124 -20.72 -19.27 -4.41
CA GLY A 124 -22.00 -19.31 -3.71
C GLY A 124 -23.09 -18.36 -4.25
N GLY A 125 -22.83 -17.64 -5.35
CA GLY A 125 -23.85 -16.92 -6.13
C GLY A 125 -24.42 -15.65 -5.50
N ILE A 126 -23.90 -15.20 -4.35
CA ILE A 126 -24.37 -13.97 -3.68
C ILE A 126 -23.29 -12.91 -3.74
N GLY A 127 -23.49 -11.92 -4.63
CA GLY A 127 -22.60 -10.79 -4.77
C GLY A 127 -21.46 -11.00 -5.75
N LYS A 128 -20.60 -9.99 -5.83
CA LYS A 128 -19.46 -9.91 -6.75
C LYS A 128 -18.25 -9.34 -6.08
N THR A 129 -17.10 -9.54 -6.70
CA THR A 129 -15.85 -8.86 -6.40
C THR A 129 -15.42 -8.07 -7.63
N VAL A 130 -15.26 -6.78 -7.47
CA VAL A 130 -14.63 -5.92 -8.48
C VAL A 130 -13.17 -5.75 -8.08
N TRP A 131 -12.28 -5.98 -9.01
CA TRP A 131 -10.85 -5.93 -8.76
C TRP A 131 -10.14 -5.07 -9.79
N ALA A 132 -9.03 -4.48 -9.38
CA ALA A 132 -8.13 -3.74 -10.24
C ALA A 132 -6.68 -4.07 -9.87
N GLU A 133 -5.80 -4.11 -10.86
CA GLU A 133 -4.37 -4.29 -10.71
C GLU A 133 -3.63 -3.08 -11.27
N LEU A 134 -2.73 -2.54 -10.48
CA LEU A 134 -1.85 -1.44 -10.84
C LEU A 134 -0.42 -1.93 -10.95
N LYS A 135 0.34 -1.39 -11.90
CA LYS A 135 1.79 -1.60 -11.95
C LYS A 135 2.44 -0.88 -10.78
N ALA A 136 3.17 -1.61 -9.97
CA ALA A 136 3.86 -1.12 -8.80
C ALA A 136 5.27 -1.74 -8.77
N PRO A 137 6.16 -1.29 -9.66
CA PRO A 137 7.49 -1.90 -9.83
C PRO A 137 8.32 -1.89 -8.55
N ASP A 138 8.07 -0.92 -7.66
CA ASP A 138 8.78 -0.82 -6.38
C ASP A 138 8.33 -1.88 -5.35
N ILE A 139 7.19 -2.54 -5.60
CA ILE A 139 6.71 -3.67 -4.80
C ILE A 139 7.51 -4.95 -5.08
N VAL A 140 8.13 -5.05 -6.24
CA VAL A 140 9.04 -6.17 -6.56
C VAL A 140 10.14 -6.14 -5.50
N ALA A 141 10.32 -7.27 -4.83
CA ALA A 141 11.33 -7.42 -3.80
C ALA A 141 12.72 -6.98 -4.33
N GLY A 142 13.02 -5.71 -4.15
CA GLY A 142 14.40 -5.41 -3.85
C GLY A 142 14.77 -6.21 -2.60
N PRO A 143 16.01 -6.62 -2.40
CA PRO A 143 16.38 -7.43 -1.26
C PRO A 143 15.72 -6.83 -0.02
N VAL A 144 14.87 -7.62 0.64
CA VAL A 144 14.16 -7.22 1.87
C VAL A 144 15.28 -6.86 2.84
N GLY A 145 15.46 -5.57 3.10
CA GLY A 145 16.49 -5.13 4.01
C GLY A 145 16.27 -5.83 5.35
N LYS A 146 17.30 -6.41 5.91
CA LYS A 146 17.23 -6.99 7.24
C LYS A 146 17.00 -5.85 8.22
N GLU A 147 15.99 -5.93 9.06
CA GLU A 147 15.85 -4.98 10.16
C GLU A 147 16.97 -5.22 11.19
N ILE A 148 17.75 -4.18 11.43
CA ILE A 148 18.79 -4.17 12.48
C ILE A 148 18.66 -2.90 13.32
N ALA A 149 19.16 -2.93 14.55
CA ALA A 149 19.22 -1.72 15.35
C ALA A 149 20.13 -0.67 14.68
N ALA A 150 19.76 0.60 14.76
CA ALA A 150 20.50 1.69 14.12
C ALA A 150 21.99 1.72 14.51
N ALA A 151 22.33 1.32 15.75
CA ALA A 151 23.70 1.18 16.22
C ALA A 151 24.53 0.14 15.44
N MET A 152 23.89 -0.77 14.73
CA MET A 152 24.57 -1.82 13.94
C MET A 152 24.74 -1.46 12.47
N VAL A 153 24.21 -0.32 12.05
CA VAL A 153 24.36 0.18 10.67
C VAL A 153 25.80 0.60 10.42
N ARG A 154 26.32 0.32 9.23
CA ARG A 154 27.69 0.63 8.81
C ARG A 154 27.72 1.46 7.55
N PRO A 155 28.74 2.30 7.34
CA PRO A 155 28.98 2.93 6.06
C PRO A 155 29.10 1.87 4.94
N GLY A 156 28.60 2.21 3.74
CA GLY A 156 28.53 1.31 2.60
C GLY A 156 27.27 0.42 2.56
N GLN A 157 26.45 0.45 3.58
CA GLN A 157 25.12 -0.16 3.55
C GLN A 157 24.09 0.85 3.03
N GLN A 158 22.93 0.36 2.63
CA GLN A 158 21.76 1.19 2.32
C GLN A 158 20.72 1.03 3.42
N VAL A 159 20.15 2.16 3.85
CA VAL A 159 19.02 2.21 4.79
C VAL A 159 17.79 2.71 4.06
N ARG A 160 16.62 2.22 4.47
CA ARG A 160 15.36 2.70 3.94
C ARG A 160 14.86 3.88 4.76
N VAL A 161 14.83 5.07 4.14
CA VAL A 161 14.42 6.33 4.77
C VAL A 161 13.39 7.01 3.88
N TRP A 162 12.24 7.39 4.43
CA TRP A 162 11.12 8.02 3.71
C TRP A 162 10.65 7.26 2.47
N GLY A 163 10.71 5.91 2.53
CA GLY A 163 10.29 5.03 1.44
C GLY A 163 11.38 4.73 0.41
N GLU A 164 12.54 5.41 0.46
CA GLU A 164 13.65 5.24 -0.48
C GLU A 164 14.86 4.58 0.18
N TRP A 165 15.66 3.87 -0.63
CA TRP A 165 16.94 3.33 -0.20
C TRP A 165 18.02 4.38 -0.39
N ARG A 166 18.71 4.74 0.69
CA ARG A 166 19.81 5.72 0.72
C ARG A 166 21.08 5.07 1.19
N ALA A 167 22.20 5.35 0.50
CA ALA A 167 23.49 4.85 0.91
C ALA A 167 23.99 5.60 2.15
N VAL A 168 24.46 4.82 3.13
CA VAL A 168 25.07 5.37 4.36
C VAL A 168 26.52 5.66 4.07
N VAL A 169 26.88 6.92 4.07
CA VAL A 169 28.26 7.39 3.85
C VAL A 169 29.04 7.59 5.14
N SER A 170 28.34 7.87 6.25
CA SER A 170 28.97 8.00 7.56
C SER A 170 28.02 7.59 8.69
N VAL A 171 28.58 7.15 9.79
CA VAL A 171 27.86 6.79 11.02
C VAL A 171 28.58 7.44 12.18
N CYS A 172 27.86 8.28 12.94
CA CYS A 172 28.36 8.90 14.17
C CYS A 172 27.41 8.56 15.32
N SER A 173 27.93 8.35 16.51
CA SER A 173 27.15 8.19 17.73
C SER A 173 27.24 9.46 18.56
N GLU A 174 26.10 9.93 19.06
CA GLU A 174 25.98 11.07 19.95
C GLU A 174 25.30 10.63 21.25
N GLN A 175 25.92 10.96 22.37
CA GLN A 175 25.30 10.71 23.68
C GLN A 175 24.34 11.87 23.98
N CYS A 176 23.05 11.59 24.09
CA CYS A 176 22.04 12.60 24.33
C CYS A 176 21.73 12.78 25.82
N ASP A 177 21.71 11.68 26.59
CA ASP A 177 21.54 11.62 28.05
C ASP A 177 22.23 10.39 28.61
N VAL A 178 22.16 10.21 29.93
CA VAL A 178 22.90 9.14 30.64
C VAL A 178 22.58 7.72 30.13
N ASP A 179 21.36 7.54 29.54
CA ASP A 179 20.87 6.25 29.04
C ASP A 179 20.40 6.29 27.56
N ASP A 180 20.57 7.40 26.83
CA ASP A 180 20.05 7.53 25.46
C ASP A 180 21.17 7.82 24.46
N LEU A 181 21.52 6.81 23.67
CA LEU A 181 22.50 6.89 22.60
C LEU A 181 21.76 7.13 21.27
N ALA A 182 22.05 8.24 20.62
CA ALA A 182 21.59 8.52 19.26
C ALA A 182 22.65 8.13 18.24
N VAL A 183 22.20 7.69 17.08
CA VAL A 183 23.03 7.44 15.90
C VAL A 183 22.65 8.43 14.83
N VAL A 184 23.65 9.08 14.27
CA VAL A 184 23.50 10.01 13.13
C VAL A 184 24.08 9.34 11.91
N LEU A 185 23.23 9.05 10.91
CA LEU A 185 23.59 8.45 9.64
C LEU A 185 23.70 9.57 8.60
N GLY A 186 24.91 9.81 8.09
CA GLY A 186 25.10 10.63 6.90
C GLY A 186 24.71 9.82 5.67
N LEU A 187 23.83 10.37 4.86
CA LEU A 187 23.29 9.73 3.67
C LEU A 187 23.94 10.32 2.41
N ASP A 188 23.92 9.58 1.31
CA ASP A 188 24.42 9.99 -0.01
C ASP A 188 23.68 11.23 -0.54
N GLU A 189 22.40 11.34 -0.26
CA GLU A 189 21.55 12.49 -0.59
C GLU A 189 20.61 12.83 0.56
N GLY A 190 20.33 14.11 0.73
CA GLY A 190 19.40 14.63 1.73
C GLY A 190 20.02 14.91 3.11
N PRO A 191 19.21 15.23 4.12
CA PRO A 191 19.70 15.51 5.46
C PRO A 191 20.15 14.22 6.16
N ALA A 192 21.09 14.36 7.10
CA ALA A 192 21.48 13.24 7.96
C ALA A 192 20.29 12.73 8.78
N LEU A 193 20.17 11.42 8.91
CA LEU A 193 19.14 10.78 9.72
C LEU A 193 19.62 10.62 11.16
N ARG A 194 18.89 11.20 12.11
CA ARG A 194 19.15 11.04 13.53
C ARG A 194 18.09 10.13 14.16
N VAL A 195 18.48 9.01 14.73
CA VAL A 195 17.62 7.99 15.32
C VAL A 195 18.22 7.49 16.64
N ARG A 196 17.42 6.82 17.48
CA ARG A 196 17.96 6.14 18.65
C ARG A 196 18.77 4.92 18.24
N ALA A 197 19.79 4.58 19.00
CA ALA A 197 20.63 3.42 18.71
C ALA A 197 19.88 2.09 18.64
N SER A 198 18.76 1.98 19.37
CA SER A 198 17.88 0.81 19.42
C SER A 198 16.81 0.78 18.34
N ASP A 199 16.57 1.90 17.61
CA ASP A 199 15.51 1.96 16.62
C ASP A 199 15.76 0.98 15.47
N PRO A 200 14.75 0.19 15.04
CA PRO A 200 14.90 -0.73 13.94
C PRO A 200 14.98 0.03 12.63
N LEU A 201 15.96 -0.27 11.81
CA LEU A 201 16.12 0.24 10.45
C LEU A 201 16.22 -0.91 9.47
N ALA A 202 15.48 -0.81 8.37
CA ALA A 202 15.64 -1.72 7.25
C ALA A 202 16.96 -1.40 6.53
N VAL A 203 17.87 -2.38 6.46
CA VAL A 203 19.22 -2.25 5.90
C VAL A 203 19.47 -3.34 4.88
N ARG A 204 20.12 -2.98 3.76
CA ARG A 204 20.64 -3.93 2.77
C ARG A 204 22.10 -3.64 2.46
N GLN A 205 22.80 -4.63 1.94
CA GLN A 205 24.15 -4.42 1.40
C GLN A 205 24.05 -3.65 0.07
N CYS A 206 25.00 -2.75 -0.18
CA CYS A 206 25.16 -2.22 -1.52
C CYS A 206 25.70 -3.37 -2.38
N GLU A 207 24.92 -3.86 -3.35
CA GLU A 207 25.48 -4.77 -4.36
C GLU A 207 26.41 -3.92 -5.22
N ASP A 208 27.67 -4.28 -5.24
CA ASP A 208 28.64 -3.73 -6.17
C ASP A 208 28.15 -4.01 -7.60
N VAL A 209 27.89 -2.93 -8.35
CA VAL A 209 27.55 -2.96 -9.79
C VAL A 209 28.81 -3.20 -10.59
#